data_094c46132e85d504c0bb268602194c40
#
_entry.id   094c46132e85d504c0bb268602194c40
#
_cell.length_a   1.000
_cell.length_b   1.000
_cell.length_c   1.000
_cell.angle_alpha   90.00
_cell.angle_beta   90.00
_cell.angle_gamma   90.00
#
_symmetry.space_group_name_H-M   'P 1'
#
loop_
_entity.id
_entity.type
_entity.pdbx_description
1 polymer ?
#
loop_
_entity_poly.entity_id
_entity_poly.type
_entity_poly.pdbx_seq_one_letter_code
_entity_poly.pdbx_strand_id
1 'polypeptide(L)'
;MKHTLLAASLALSTGVMAQLPPNSVAPDFTATDINGVQHHLYDYLDQGYTVILDISAAWCGPCWSYHNSGNLENLYNTYGPNTPEDRVMVIFIEGESTNSLAQITGSSTGSTYATFSQGDWTANTPYPIIDNASIADDYQISYFPTIYKVCPSRKVTEVGQITTAALWAEAQGCPAAQTGTNAAILGYTGETLVCDAMDVPVIITNMGTNPLTSVNVAVKQGATILAQQTWSGSLATYNETTVTLSNVNITNPSQTTITITTPDVNAGDNTYNPGFVAAPDATVNVTFTLNLDYYCAETTWELYNSNGTVVQSGGPYDCDAQNGGGADANSTKTYNWNLPTDCYKLTVFDAYGDGLYSQYSANPQPNGDYNVIDGTGQWLLTGSANFGEERTGGWKASQPAGVEESVLDRTLAVYPNPTNGVVNVSYRLETGAPVSVEVMNVLGERVFATNNREVAGLHTQIIDLDGLSDGLYFFTINAGDVKSTRKITLSH
;
A
#
# COMPACT_ATOMS: atom_id res chain seq x y z
N MET A 1 15.72 21.82 -34.84
CA MET A 1 15.55 20.45 -34.36
C MET A 1 14.54 20.47 -33.25
N LYS A 2 13.35 19.92 -33.46
CA LYS A 2 12.27 19.85 -32.46
C LYS A 2 12.50 18.62 -31.61
N HIS A 3 12.79 18.78 -30.34
CA HIS A 3 12.83 17.69 -29.38
C HIS A 3 11.40 17.36 -28.96
N THR A 4 10.92 16.20 -29.42
CA THR A 4 9.66 15.62 -28.98
C THR A 4 9.93 14.88 -27.66
N LEU A 5 9.48 15.45 -26.54
CA LEU A 5 9.43 14.73 -25.28
C LEU A 5 8.32 13.68 -25.37
N LEU A 6 8.73 12.42 -25.31
CA LEU A 6 7.81 11.28 -25.13
C LEU A 6 7.46 11.22 -23.64
N ALA A 7 6.29 11.71 -23.29
CA ALA A 7 5.69 11.47 -21.97
C ALA A 7 5.23 10.01 -21.94
N ALA A 8 5.93 9.17 -21.18
CA ALA A 8 5.46 7.84 -20.84
C ALA A 8 4.33 8.00 -19.81
N SER A 9 3.08 7.94 -20.27
CA SER A 9 1.92 7.83 -19.41
C SER A 9 1.92 6.43 -18.78
N LEU A 10 2.29 6.36 -17.50
CA LEU A 10 2.02 5.19 -16.68
C LEU A 10 0.49 5.14 -16.47
N ALA A 11 -0.18 4.28 -17.21
CA ALA A 11 -1.58 3.97 -16.97
C ALA A 11 -1.64 3.13 -15.68
N LEU A 12 -1.83 3.79 -14.53
CA LEU A 12 -2.34 3.09 -13.36
C LEU A 12 -3.79 2.73 -13.69
N SER A 13 -4.06 1.43 -13.72
CA SER A 13 -5.41 0.91 -13.79
C SER A 13 -6.21 1.45 -12.60
N THR A 14 -7.22 2.25 -12.87
CA THR A 14 -8.26 2.60 -11.92
C THR A 14 -8.94 1.29 -11.52
N GLY A 15 -8.70 0.82 -10.29
CA GLY A 15 -9.49 -0.26 -9.72
C GLY A 15 -10.92 0.26 -9.57
N VAL A 16 -11.79 -0.11 -10.49
CA VAL A 16 -13.22 -0.23 -10.20
C VAL A 16 -13.25 -1.23 -9.05
N MET A 17 -13.97 -0.94 -7.96
CA MET A 17 -14.26 -1.92 -6.92
C MET A 17 -14.90 -3.11 -7.63
N ALA A 18 -14.09 -4.05 -7.99
CA ALA A 18 -14.50 -5.31 -8.57
C ALA A 18 -14.46 -6.31 -7.42
N GLN A 19 -15.43 -7.22 -7.40
CA GLN A 19 -15.41 -8.41 -6.55
C GLN A 19 -14.01 -9.01 -6.49
N LEU A 20 -13.72 -9.80 -5.46
CA LEU A 20 -12.40 -10.41 -5.30
C LEU A 20 -11.89 -11.00 -6.62
N PRO A 21 -10.67 -10.66 -7.05
CA PRO A 21 -10.10 -11.21 -8.28
C PRO A 21 -10.07 -12.73 -8.25
N PRO A 22 -10.29 -13.42 -9.37
CA PRO A 22 -10.20 -14.88 -9.43
C PRO A 22 -8.86 -15.38 -8.89
N ASN A 23 -8.89 -16.44 -8.08
CA ASN A 23 -7.74 -17.04 -7.40
C ASN A 23 -7.08 -16.16 -6.34
N SER A 24 -7.73 -15.11 -5.85
CA SER A 24 -7.32 -14.46 -4.61
C SER A 24 -7.55 -15.37 -3.40
N VAL A 25 -6.95 -15.04 -2.26
CA VAL A 25 -7.19 -15.75 -1.00
C VAL A 25 -8.58 -15.38 -0.51
N ALA A 26 -9.43 -16.35 -0.21
CA ALA A 26 -10.75 -16.12 0.35
C ALA A 26 -10.61 -15.53 1.76
N PRO A 27 -11.24 -14.41 2.09
CA PRO A 27 -11.33 -13.93 3.46
C PRO A 27 -11.93 -15.02 4.36
N ASP A 28 -11.27 -15.28 5.49
CA ASP A 28 -11.78 -16.22 6.47
C ASP A 28 -12.88 -15.56 7.32
N PHE A 29 -13.83 -16.37 7.77
CA PHE A 29 -14.85 -15.88 8.68
C PHE A 29 -15.29 -16.96 9.68
N THR A 30 -15.69 -16.51 10.86
CA THR A 30 -16.43 -17.32 11.84
C THR A 30 -17.77 -16.64 12.08
N ALA A 31 -18.85 -17.34 11.77
CA ALA A 31 -20.20 -16.80 11.91
C ALA A 31 -21.17 -17.87 12.43
N THR A 32 -22.26 -17.40 13.06
CA THR A 32 -23.32 -18.27 13.59
C THR A 32 -24.49 -18.26 12.61
N ASP A 33 -24.99 -19.43 12.23
CA ASP A 33 -26.18 -19.54 11.39
C ASP A 33 -27.49 -19.21 12.14
N ILE A 34 -28.59 -19.13 11.41
CA ILE A 34 -29.91 -18.81 11.99
C ILE A 34 -30.40 -19.87 13.00
N ASN A 35 -29.79 -21.06 13.05
CA ASN A 35 -30.09 -22.14 13.98
C ASN A 35 -29.19 -22.12 15.24
N GLY A 36 -28.23 -21.18 15.32
CA GLY A 36 -27.30 -21.04 16.43
C GLY A 36 -26.06 -21.91 16.33
N VAL A 37 -25.78 -22.50 15.18
CA VAL A 37 -24.56 -23.29 14.93
C VAL A 37 -23.46 -22.38 14.41
N GLN A 38 -22.26 -22.49 14.99
CA GLN A 38 -21.10 -21.75 14.54
C GLN A 38 -20.42 -22.44 13.35
N HIS A 39 -20.09 -21.68 12.35
CA HIS A 39 -19.38 -22.12 11.15
C HIS A 39 -18.09 -21.30 10.99
N HIS A 40 -16.98 -21.98 10.72
CA HIS A 40 -15.70 -21.37 10.41
C HIS A 40 -15.29 -21.87 9.02
N LEU A 41 -15.10 -20.94 8.07
CA LEU A 41 -14.84 -21.29 6.68
C LEU A 41 -13.62 -22.18 6.54
N TYR A 42 -12.51 -21.79 7.17
CA TYR A 42 -11.25 -22.52 7.02
C TYR A 42 -11.27 -23.90 7.65
N ASP A 43 -12.10 -24.18 8.66
CA ASP A 43 -12.27 -25.53 9.21
C ASP A 43 -12.84 -26.51 8.17
N TYR A 44 -13.71 -26.05 7.26
CA TYR A 44 -14.20 -26.86 6.15
C TYR A 44 -13.11 -27.10 5.11
N LEU A 45 -12.36 -26.04 4.76
CA LEU A 45 -11.28 -26.13 3.78
C LEU A 45 -10.15 -27.06 4.27
N ASP A 46 -9.82 -27.02 5.56
CA ASP A 46 -8.81 -27.88 6.21
C ASP A 46 -9.22 -29.37 6.21
N GLN A 47 -10.52 -29.62 6.21
CA GLN A 47 -11.06 -30.96 6.04
C GLN A 47 -11.12 -31.42 4.58
N GLY A 48 -10.77 -30.54 3.62
CA GLY A 48 -10.75 -30.85 2.21
C GLY A 48 -12.07 -30.56 1.47
N TYR A 49 -13.03 -29.89 2.12
CA TYR A 49 -14.26 -29.46 1.44
C TYR A 49 -13.98 -28.34 0.47
N THR A 50 -14.60 -28.38 -0.69
CA THR A 50 -14.84 -27.18 -1.50
C THR A 50 -16.09 -26.48 -0.95
N VAL A 51 -15.98 -25.19 -0.62
CA VAL A 51 -17.12 -24.42 -0.11
C VAL A 51 -17.72 -23.58 -1.22
N ILE A 52 -19.03 -23.70 -1.40
CA ILE A 52 -19.81 -22.83 -2.26
C ILE A 52 -20.50 -21.79 -1.36
N LEU A 53 -20.14 -20.51 -1.56
CA LEU A 53 -20.79 -19.40 -0.88
C LEU A 53 -21.83 -18.78 -1.82
N ASP A 54 -23.09 -18.77 -1.38
CA ASP A 54 -24.18 -18.03 -2.03
C ASP A 54 -24.39 -16.72 -1.27
N ILE A 55 -23.79 -15.63 -1.75
CA ILE A 55 -23.95 -14.33 -1.16
C ILE A 55 -25.10 -13.61 -1.87
N SER A 56 -26.21 -13.50 -1.17
CA SER A 56 -27.49 -13.07 -1.69
C SER A 56 -28.16 -12.05 -0.77
N ALA A 57 -29.27 -11.46 -1.22
CA ALA A 57 -30.12 -10.60 -0.40
C ALA A 57 -31.59 -11.08 -0.47
N ALA A 58 -32.29 -11.05 0.65
CA ALA A 58 -33.65 -11.58 0.76
C ALA A 58 -34.67 -10.89 -0.17
N TRP A 59 -34.43 -9.64 -0.54
CA TRP A 59 -35.25 -8.87 -1.49
C TRP A 59 -34.94 -9.16 -2.98
N CYS A 60 -33.79 -9.78 -3.26
CA CYS A 60 -33.23 -9.93 -4.60
C CYS A 60 -33.99 -10.97 -5.43
N GLY A 61 -34.62 -10.56 -6.51
CA GLY A 61 -35.38 -11.44 -7.39
C GLY A 61 -34.53 -12.50 -8.13
N PRO A 62 -33.39 -12.16 -8.75
CA PRO A 62 -32.48 -13.14 -9.34
C PRO A 62 -31.96 -14.15 -8.33
N CYS A 63 -31.65 -13.71 -7.10
CA CYS A 63 -31.21 -14.58 -6.00
C CYS A 63 -32.31 -15.62 -5.66
N TRP A 64 -33.54 -15.14 -5.47
CA TRP A 64 -34.69 -15.98 -5.20
C TRP A 64 -34.97 -16.99 -6.34
N SER A 65 -34.80 -16.58 -7.57
CA SER A 65 -34.94 -17.46 -8.73
C SER A 65 -33.91 -18.59 -8.72
N TYR A 66 -32.66 -18.24 -8.37
CA TYR A 66 -31.58 -19.24 -8.27
C TYR A 66 -31.78 -20.16 -7.07
N HIS A 67 -32.15 -19.62 -5.91
CA HIS A 67 -32.50 -20.42 -4.73
C HIS A 67 -33.59 -21.46 -5.06
N ASN A 68 -34.72 -21.02 -5.66
CA ASN A 68 -35.80 -21.93 -6.02
C ASN A 68 -35.49 -22.89 -7.18
N SER A 69 -34.35 -22.72 -7.86
CA SER A 69 -33.93 -23.68 -8.88
C SER A 69 -33.53 -25.04 -8.28
N GLY A 70 -33.27 -25.07 -6.96
CA GLY A 70 -32.83 -26.25 -6.22
C GLY A 70 -31.39 -26.71 -6.54
N ASN A 71 -30.61 -25.90 -7.29
CA ASN A 71 -29.26 -26.30 -7.69
C ASN A 71 -28.32 -26.44 -6.49
N LEU A 72 -28.36 -25.53 -5.53
CA LEU A 72 -27.55 -25.57 -4.32
C LEU A 72 -28.03 -26.63 -3.35
N GLU A 73 -29.35 -26.80 -3.20
CA GLU A 73 -29.96 -27.88 -2.40
C GLU A 73 -29.55 -29.25 -2.91
N ASN A 74 -29.68 -29.49 -4.22
CA ASN A 74 -29.27 -30.73 -4.84
C ASN A 74 -27.76 -30.98 -4.72
N LEU A 75 -26.94 -29.91 -4.83
CA LEU A 75 -25.50 -30.03 -4.63
C LEU A 75 -25.18 -30.48 -3.20
N TYR A 76 -25.76 -29.85 -2.19
CA TYR A 76 -25.53 -30.16 -0.80
C TYR A 76 -26.04 -31.58 -0.45
N ASN A 77 -27.23 -31.94 -0.90
CA ASN A 77 -27.83 -33.25 -0.63
C ASN A 77 -27.08 -34.40 -1.32
N THR A 78 -26.39 -34.13 -2.44
CA THR A 78 -25.70 -35.19 -3.21
C THR A 78 -24.22 -35.32 -2.83
N TYR A 79 -23.54 -34.18 -2.58
CA TYR A 79 -22.10 -34.13 -2.42
C TYR A 79 -21.64 -33.43 -1.11
N GLY A 80 -22.61 -33.04 -0.28
CA GLY A 80 -22.37 -32.37 1.00
C GLY A 80 -22.01 -33.33 2.14
N PRO A 81 -21.92 -32.77 3.37
CA PRO A 81 -21.57 -33.55 4.56
C PRO A 81 -22.48 -34.75 4.80
N ASN A 82 -21.89 -35.88 5.22
CA ASN A 82 -22.54 -37.18 5.45
C ASN A 82 -23.11 -37.85 4.19
N THR A 83 -22.78 -37.41 3.00
CA THR A 83 -23.05 -38.12 1.74
C THR A 83 -21.88 -39.07 1.39
N PRO A 84 -22.03 -39.99 0.42
CA PRO A 84 -20.92 -40.83 0.01
C PRO A 84 -19.70 -40.08 -0.55
N GLU A 85 -19.91 -38.94 -1.17
CA GLU A 85 -18.82 -38.08 -1.71
C GLU A 85 -18.19 -37.20 -0.64
N ASP A 86 -19.01 -36.60 0.24
CA ASP A 86 -18.59 -35.84 1.42
C ASP A 86 -17.49 -34.78 1.09
N ARG A 87 -17.72 -33.94 0.07
CA ARG A 87 -16.68 -33.07 -0.50
C ARG A 87 -17.08 -31.61 -0.72
N VAL A 88 -18.35 -31.30 -0.61
CA VAL A 88 -18.84 -29.93 -0.88
C VAL A 88 -19.63 -29.42 0.32
N MET A 89 -19.28 -28.24 0.78
CA MET A 89 -20.09 -27.47 1.73
C MET A 89 -20.78 -26.35 0.98
N VAL A 90 -22.03 -26.07 1.28
CA VAL A 90 -22.78 -24.90 0.77
C VAL A 90 -23.14 -24.03 1.97
N ILE A 91 -22.94 -22.72 1.83
CA ILE A 91 -23.30 -21.73 2.86
C ILE A 91 -24.01 -20.58 2.16
N PHE A 92 -25.23 -20.28 2.61
CA PHE A 92 -25.95 -19.07 2.21
C PHE A 92 -25.56 -17.94 3.16
N ILE A 93 -25.30 -16.75 2.61
CA ILE A 93 -24.95 -15.55 3.35
C ILE A 93 -25.93 -14.43 2.94
N GLU A 94 -26.72 -13.93 3.89
CA GLU A 94 -27.49 -12.70 3.74
C GLU A 94 -26.49 -11.53 3.77
N GLY A 95 -26.24 -10.94 2.60
CA GLY A 95 -25.23 -9.91 2.40
C GLY A 95 -25.76 -8.49 2.48
N GLU A 96 -27.09 -8.30 2.69
CA GLU A 96 -27.68 -6.98 2.79
C GLU A 96 -27.84 -6.55 4.26
N SER A 97 -27.15 -5.49 4.65
CA SER A 97 -27.07 -5.03 6.04
C SER A 97 -28.40 -4.56 6.63
N THR A 98 -29.36 -4.22 5.80
CA THR A 98 -30.68 -3.76 6.23
C THR A 98 -31.66 -4.92 6.42
N ASN A 99 -31.33 -6.13 5.99
CA ASN A 99 -32.15 -7.32 6.16
C ASN A 99 -31.98 -7.94 7.54
N SER A 100 -32.88 -8.81 7.90
CA SER A 100 -32.89 -9.50 9.18
C SER A 100 -33.53 -10.88 9.05
N LEU A 101 -33.55 -11.64 10.12
CA LEU A 101 -34.23 -12.95 10.17
C LEU A 101 -35.69 -12.91 9.68
N ALA A 102 -36.40 -11.77 9.82
CA ALA A 102 -37.77 -11.62 9.33
C ALA A 102 -37.85 -11.67 7.80
N GLN A 103 -36.88 -11.10 7.09
CA GLN A 103 -36.81 -11.20 5.64
C GLN A 103 -36.37 -12.61 5.21
N ILE A 104 -35.39 -13.20 5.88
CA ILE A 104 -34.91 -14.56 5.59
C ILE A 104 -36.03 -15.59 5.76
N THR A 105 -36.86 -15.49 6.80
CA THR A 105 -37.99 -16.40 7.03
C THR A 105 -39.26 -16.06 6.25
N GLY A 106 -39.22 -15.03 5.43
CA GLY A 106 -40.40 -14.59 4.68
C GLY A 106 -41.52 -14.00 5.52
N SER A 107 -41.27 -13.76 6.81
CA SER A 107 -42.29 -13.20 7.73
C SER A 107 -42.42 -11.67 7.62
N SER A 108 -41.52 -11.01 6.92
CA SER A 108 -41.59 -9.57 6.64
C SER A 108 -42.65 -9.28 5.56
N THR A 109 -43.44 -8.22 5.79
CA THR A 109 -44.52 -7.77 4.87
C THR A 109 -44.24 -6.40 4.26
N GLY A 110 -42.99 -5.91 4.40
CA GLY A 110 -42.61 -4.59 3.88
C GLY A 110 -42.49 -4.54 2.35
N SER A 111 -42.33 -3.34 1.82
CA SER A 111 -42.24 -3.09 0.37
C SER A 111 -40.97 -2.33 -0.06
N THR A 112 -40.08 -2.05 0.89
CA THR A 112 -38.76 -1.43 0.65
C THR A 112 -37.66 -2.47 0.73
N TYR A 113 -36.48 -2.22 0.16
CA TYR A 113 -35.33 -3.14 0.25
C TYR A 113 -35.02 -3.58 1.69
N ALA A 114 -35.13 -2.67 2.66
CA ALA A 114 -34.91 -2.96 4.08
C ALA A 114 -36.01 -3.81 4.74
N THR A 115 -37.14 -4.04 4.08
CA THR A 115 -38.32 -4.70 4.66
C THR A 115 -38.98 -5.72 3.74
N PHE A 116 -38.61 -5.77 2.47
CA PHE A 116 -39.17 -6.68 1.48
C PHE A 116 -38.44 -8.03 1.53
N SER A 117 -39.18 -9.12 1.31
CA SER A 117 -38.63 -10.45 1.07
C SER A 117 -39.31 -11.09 -0.13
N GLN A 118 -38.58 -11.88 -0.88
CA GLN A 118 -39.14 -12.69 -1.98
C GLN A 118 -39.94 -13.89 -1.45
N GLY A 119 -39.62 -14.39 -0.23
CA GLY A 119 -40.27 -15.53 0.38
C GLY A 119 -39.53 -16.09 1.57
N ASP A 120 -39.81 -17.35 1.90
CA ASP A 120 -39.17 -18.06 2.98
C ASP A 120 -37.89 -18.78 2.47
N TRP A 121 -36.74 -18.17 2.71
CA TRP A 121 -35.43 -18.69 2.28
C TRP A 121 -34.98 -19.92 3.07
N THR A 122 -35.66 -20.22 4.18
CA THR A 122 -35.38 -21.43 4.98
C THR A 122 -36.07 -22.67 4.42
N ALA A 123 -37.07 -22.47 3.55
CA ALA A 123 -37.84 -23.55 2.97
C ALA A 123 -36.99 -24.39 2.00
N ASN A 124 -36.87 -25.70 2.27
CA ASN A 124 -36.05 -26.64 1.48
C ASN A 124 -34.54 -26.34 1.47
N THR A 125 -34.03 -25.56 2.44
CA THR A 125 -32.60 -25.23 2.53
C THR A 125 -31.92 -26.13 3.55
N PRO A 126 -31.19 -27.18 3.11
CA PRO A 126 -30.54 -28.13 4.01
C PRO A 126 -29.16 -27.67 4.52
N TYR A 127 -28.66 -26.56 4.02
CA TYR A 127 -27.34 -25.99 4.34
C TYR A 127 -27.46 -24.76 5.26
N PRO A 128 -26.37 -24.32 5.92
CA PRO A 128 -26.38 -23.14 6.79
C PRO A 128 -26.80 -21.87 6.09
N ILE A 129 -27.61 -21.08 6.80
CA ILE A 129 -27.97 -19.70 6.42
C ILE A 129 -27.36 -18.76 7.47
N ILE A 130 -26.51 -17.85 7.08
CA ILE A 130 -25.81 -16.88 7.90
C ILE A 130 -26.35 -15.49 7.59
N ASP A 131 -26.83 -14.79 8.61
CA ASP A 131 -27.27 -13.39 8.55
C ASP A 131 -26.11 -12.51 9.02
N ASN A 132 -25.19 -12.16 8.08
CA ASN A 132 -24.03 -11.34 8.42
C ASN A 132 -23.48 -10.63 7.15
N ALA A 133 -23.90 -9.39 6.95
CA ALA A 133 -23.50 -8.58 5.81
C ALA A 133 -22.00 -8.24 5.78
N SER A 134 -21.29 -8.23 6.92
CA SER A 134 -19.86 -7.94 6.92
C SER A 134 -19.04 -8.95 6.12
N ILE A 135 -19.55 -10.18 5.93
CA ILE A 135 -18.91 -11.16 5.04
C ILE A 135 -18.98 -10.69 3.59
N ALA A 136 -20.11 -10.10 3.16
CA ALA A 136 -20.22 -9.53 1.82
C ALA A 136 -19.24 -8.37 1.59
N ASP A 137 -19.03 -7.54 2.63
CA ASP A 137 -18.05 -6.45 2.59
C ASP A 137 -16.62 -7.00 2.46
N ASP A 138 -16.24 -7.99 3.29
CA ASP A 138 -14.92 -8.66 3.23
C ASP A 138 -14.65 -9.29 1.85
N TYR A 139 -15.70 -9.81 1.19
CA TYR A 139 -15.65 -10.38 -0.17
C TYR A 139 -15.82 -9.33 -1.27
N GLN A 140 -15.93 -8.05 -0.93
CA GLN A 140 -16.07 -6.92 -1.85
C GLN A 140 -17.24 -7.10 -2.83
N ILE A 141 -18.40 -7.54 -2.33
CA ILE A 141 -19.55 -7.86 -3.16
C ILE A 141 -20.16 -6.59 -3.74
N SER A 142 -20.27 -6.51 -5.07
CA SER A 142 -20.82 -5.37 -5.78
C SER A 142 -22.22 -5.62 -6.36
N TYR A 143 -22.72 -6.85 -6.35
CA TYR A 143 -24.07 -7.23 -6.79
C TYR A 143 -24.51 -8.57 -6.20
N PHE A 144 -25.83 -8.78 -6.16
CA PHE A 144 -26.47 -10.03 -5.73
C PHE A 144 -27.21 -10.72 -6.90
N PRO A 145 -27.21 -12.09 -6.95
CA PRO A 145 -26.38 -12.95 -6.14
C PRO A 145 -24.95 -13.04 -6.66
N THR A 146 -24.00 -13.22 -5.78
CA THR A 146 -22.65 -13.64 -6.13
C THR A 146 -22.41 -15.05 -5.61
N ILE A 147 -22.09 -15.96 -6.51
CA ILE A 147 -21.81 -17.37 -6.15
C ILE A 147 -20.32 -17.63 -6.28
N TYR A 148 -19.67 -17.84 -5.14
CA TYR A 148 -18.25 -18.15 -5.07
C TYR A 148 -18.00 -19.64 -4.83
N LYS A 149 -16.97 -20.17 -5.47
CA LYS A 149 -16.30 -21.40 -5.11
C LYS A 149 -15.04 -21.06 -4.33
N VAL A 150 -14.86 -21.67 -3.16
CA VAL A 150 -13.61 -21.62 -2.37
C VAL A 150 -13.03 -23.01 -2.30
N CYS A 151 -11.85 -23.19 -2.88
CA CYS A 151 -11.13 -24.47 -2.86
C CYS A 151 -10.43 -24.72 -1.51
N PRO A 152 -10.10 -25.98 -1.14
CA PRO A 152 -9.28 -26.28 0.04
C PRO A 152 -7.95 -25.52 0.09
N SER A 153 -7.42 -25.13 -1.07
CA SER A 153 -6.25 -24.25 -1.21
C SER A 153 -6.52 -22.79 -0.83
N ARG A 154 -7.70 -22.47 -0.29
CA ARG A 154 -8.19 -21.13 0.06
C ARG A 154 -8.36 -20.16 -1.12
N LYS A 155 -8.23 -20.64 -2.34
CA LYS A 155 -8.43 -19.80 -3.53
C LYS A 155 -9.92 -19.68 -3.86
N VAL A 156 -10.38 -18.42 -4.01
CA VAL A 156 -11.76 -18.08 -4.35
C VAL A 156 -11.90 -17.76 -5.84
N THR A 157 -13.01 -18.17 -6.42
CA THR A 157 -13.38 -17.82 -7.80
C THR A 157 -14.90 -17.71 -7.90
N GLU A 158 -15.38 -16.64 -8.51
CA GLU A 158 -16.79 -16.52 -8.83
C GLU A 158 -17.18 -17.51 -9.93
N VAL A 159 -18.23 -18.28 -9.68
CA VAL A 159 -18.73 -19.29 -10.62
C VAL A 159 -20.11 -18.93 -11.18
N GLY A 160 -20.80 -17.95 -10.56
CA GLY A 160 -22.11 -17.49 -10.97
C GLY A 160 -23.23 -18.53 -10.76
N GLN A 161 -24.41 -18.19 -11.28
CA GLN A 161 -25.64 -19.01 -11.17
C GLN A 161 -25.63 -20.18 -12.17
N ILE A 162 -24.98 -21.26 -11.82
CA ILE A 162 -24.84 -22.46 -12.67
C ILE A 162 -25.57 -23.68 -12.08
N THR A 163 -25.72 -24.74 -12.88
CA THR A 163 -26.43 -25.95 -12.47
C THR A 163 -25.65 -26.77 -11.45
N THR A 164 -26.35 -27.64 -10.70
CA THR A 164 -25.73 -28.61 -9.77
C THR A 164 -24.58 -29.38 -10.41
N ALA A 165 -24.74 -29.87 -11.64
CA ALA A 165 -23.69 -30.62 -12.34
C ALA A 165 -22.46 -29.74 -12.66
N ALA A 166 -22.69 -28.48 -13.03
CA ALA A 166 -21.60 -27.53 -13.29
C ALA A 166 -20.88 -27.12 -11.98
N LEU A 167 -21.61 -26.88 -10.88
CA LEU A 167 -21.04 -26.62 -9.57
C LEU A 167 -20.18 -27.79 -9.08
N TRP A 168 -20.65 -29.02 -9.30
CA TRP A 168 -19.87 -30.20 -8.96
C TRP A 168 -18.58 -30.30 -9.81
N ALA A 169 -18.67 -30.04 -11.11
CA ALA A 169 -17.48 -29.98 -11.96
C ALA A 169 -16.48 -28.92 -11.51
N GLU A 170 -16.97 -27.76 -11.09
CA GLU A 170 -16.14 -26.71 -10.50
C GLU A 170 -15.47 -27.18 -9.20
N ALA A 171 -16.19 -27.86 -8.31
CA ALA A 171 -15.64 -28.41 -7.09
C ALA A 171 -14.56 -29.48 -7.35
N GLN A 172 -14.80 -30.35 -8.33
CA GLN A 172 -13.80 -31.34 -8.77
C GLN A 172 -12.55 -30.71 -9.39
N GLY A 173 -12.66 -29.50 -9.93
CA GLY A 173 -11.55 -28.72 -10.49
C GLY A 173 -10.62 -28.10 -9.44
N CYS A 174 -10.97 -28.17 -8.14
CA CYS A 174 -10.09 -27.67 -7.08
C CYS A 174 -8.82 -28.52 -6.98
N PRO A 175 -7.62 -27.88 -6.82
CA PRO A 175 -6.37 -28.61 -6.67
C PRO A 175 -6.42 -29.52 -5.43
N ALA A 176 -6.18 -30.81 -5.63
CA ALA A 176 -6.03 -31.76 -4.54
C ALA A 176 -4.61 -31.73 -3.98
N ALA A 177 -4.47 -32.11 -2.69
CA ALA A 177 -3.16 -32.26 -2.08
C ALA A 177 -2.33 -33.34 -2.81
N GLN A 178 -1.07 -33.06 -3.06
CA GLN A 178 -0.15 -33.95 -3.78
C GLN A 178 0.51 -34.93 -2.84
N THR A 179 0.74 -36.17 -3.31
CA THR A 179 1.41 -37.19 -2.49
C THR A 179 2.84 -36.78 -2.15
N GLY A 180 3.15 -36.67 -0.88
CA GLY A 180 4.44 -36.25 -0.35
C GLY A 180 4.36 -34.92 0.39
N THR A 181 5.48 -34.20 0.44
CA THR A 181 5.57 -32.84 1.01
C THR A 181 5.44 -31.82 -0.10
N ASN A 182 4.54 -30.87 0.05
CA ASN A 182 4.38 -29.73 -0.86
C ASN A 182 4.05 -28.47 -0.07
N ALA A 183 5.00 -27.54 0.00
CA ALA A 183 4.79 -26.21 0.57
C ALA A 183 4.44 -25.25 -0.56
N ALA A 184 3.35 -24.52 -0.45
CA ALA A 184 2.97 -23.50 -1.42
C ALA A 184 2.92 -22.12 -0.78
N ILE A 185 3.18 -21.06 -1.56
CA ILE A 185 2.94 -19.69 -1.10
C ILE A 185 1.48 -19.35 -1.39
N LEU A 186 0.70 -19.19 -0.32
CA LEU A 186 -0.70 -18.84 -0.41
C LEU A 186 -0.86 -17.33 -0.73
N GLY A 187 -0.08 -16.48 -0.05
CA GLY A 187 -0.18 -15.05 -0.23
C GLY A 187 0.87 -14.25 0.55
N TYR A 188 0.69 -12.95 0.50
CA TYR A 188 1.47 -11.93 1.18
C TYR A 188 0.52 -10.91 1.81
N THR A 189 0.74 -10.55 3.08
CA THR A 189 -0.14 -9.67 3.85
C THR A 189 0.52 -8.34 4.25
N GLY A 190 1.75 -8.10 3.79
CA GLY A 190 2.48 -6.87 4.09
C GLY A 190 2.23 -5.74 3.10
N GLU A 191 2.88 -4.63 3.35
CA GLU A 191 2.84 -3.46 2.47
C GLU A 191 3.59 -3.73 1.16
N THR A 192 3.04 -3.27 0.04
CA THR A 192 3.70 -3.38 -1.27
C THR A 192 4.56 -2.16 -1.61
N LEU A 193 4.33 -1.02 -0.94
CA LEU A 193 5.14 0.17 -1.12
C LEU A 193 6.47 0.04 -0.38
N VAL A 194 7.56 0.00 -1.13
CA VAL A 194 8.91 -0.16 -0.58
C VAL A 194 9.56 1.20 -0.44
N CYS A 195 9.82 1.57 0.79
CA CYS A 195 10.44 2.85 1.15
C CYS A 195 11.86 2.63 1.73
N ASP A 196 11.95 1.77 2.72
CA ASP A 196 13.19 1.32 3.36
C ASP A 196 13.12 -0.20 3.57
N ALA A 197 13.97 -0.72 4.45
CA ALA A 197 13.87 -2.12 4.85
C ALA A 197 12.53 -2.37 5.57
N MET A 198 11.88 -3.47 5.24
CA MET A 198 10.53 -3.78 5.71
C MET A 198 10.40 -5.24 6.11
N ASP A 199 9.39 -5.54 6.91
CA ASP A 199 9.02 -6.91 7.21
C ASP A 199 8.18 -7.49 6.06
N VAL A 200 8.44 -8.74 5.73
CA VAL A 200 7.79 -9.48 4.64
C VAL A 200 7.05 -10.68 5.22
N PRO A 201 5.78 -10.50 5.65
CA PRO A 201 4.93 -11.59 6.14
C PRO A 201 4.36 -12.40 4.98
N VAL A 202 4.69 -13.68 4.92
CA VAL A 202 4.33 -14.62 3.85
C VAL A 202 3.43 -15.71 4.44
N ILE A 203 2.28 -15.94 3.84
CA ILE A 203 1.43 -17.07 4.19
C ILE A 203 1.85 -18.26 3.35
N ILE A 204 2.28 -19.33 4.01
CA ILE A 204 2.55 -20.62 3.39
C ILE A 204 1.48 -21.63 3.78
N THR A 205 1.18 -22.57 2.89
CA THR A 205 0.23 -23.67 3.12
C THR A 205 0.85 -25.00 2.77
N ASN A 206 0.36 -26.07 3.38
CA ASN A 206 0.72 -27.42 3.02
C ASN A 206 -0.25 -27.99 1.96
N MET A 207 0.21 -28.08 0.73
CA MET A 207 -0.52 -28.70 -0.38
C MET A 207 -0.09 -30.15 -0.63
N GLY A 208 0.66 -30.75 0.31
CA GLY A 208 1.06 -32.15 0.31
C GLY A 208 0.22 -33.01 1.26
N THR A 209 0.24 -34.36 1.05
CA THR A 209 -0.42 -35.30 1.96
C THR A 209 0.38 -35.59 3.23
N ASN A 210 1.66 -35.24 3.25
CA ASN A 210 2.51 -35.38 4.44
C ASN A 210 2.60 -34.05 5.18
N PRO A 211 2.58 -34.04 6.53
CA PRO A 211 2.80 -32.83 7.30
C PRO A 211 4.13 -32.15 6.93
N LEU A 212 4.12 -30.83 6.77
CA LEU A 212 5.35 -30.04 6.64
C LEU A 212 5.97 -29.84 8.01
N THR A 213 7.26 -30.09 8.12
CA THR A 213 8.00 -29.91 9.38
C THR A 213 9.04 -28.80 9.32
N SER A 214 9.46 -28.42 8.12
CA SER A 214 10.38 -27.30 7.90
C SER A 214 10.26 -26.76 6.48
N VAL A 215 10.25 -25.44 6.34
CA VAL A 215 10.19 -24.74 5.05
C VAL A 215 11.13 -23.54 5.07
N ASN A 216 11.96 -23.39 4.06
CA ASN A 216 12.78 -22.20 3.85
C ASN A 216 12.07 -21.24 2.89
N VAL A 217 11.75 -20.05 3.38
CA VAL A 217 11.17 -18.95 2.58
C VAL A 217 12.24 -17.90 2.36
N ALA A 218 12.40 -17.42 1.14
CA ALA A 218 13.37 -16.40 0.77
C ALA A 218 12.71 -15.26 -0.01
N VAL A 219 13.16 -14.04 0.23
CA VAL A 219 12.94 -12.88 -0.64
C VAL A 219 14.10 -12.80 -1.60
N LYS A 220 13.82 -12.81 -2.89
CA LYS A 220 14.82 -12.81 -3.96
C LYS A 220 14.65 -11.60 -4.87
N GLN A 221 15.77 -11.05 -5.30
CA GLN A 221 15.85 -10.06 -6.37
C GLN A 221 16.61 -10.69 -7.54
N GLY A 222 15.86 -11.17 -8.53
CA GLY A 222 16.41 -12.03 -9.57
C GLY A 222 17.01 -13.32 -8.96
N ALA A 223 18.31 -13.54 -9.15
CA ALA A 223 19.03 -14.70 -8.59
C ALA A 223 19.55 -14.46 -7.16
N THR A 224 19.56 -13.22 -6.67
CA THR A 224 20.13 -12.86 -5.37
C THR A 224 19.11 -13.04 -4.25
N ILE A 225 19.49 -13.73 -3.18
CA ILE A 225 18.69 -13.82 -1.95
C ILE A 225 18.97 -12.58 -1.12
N LEU A 226 17.93 -11.78 -0.85
CA LEU A 226 17.99 -10.60 0.02
C LEU A 226 17.82 -10.99 1.49
N ALA A 227 16.92 -11.93 1.76
CA ALA A 227 16.68 -12.49 3.09
C ALA A 227 16.14 -13.92 2.96
N GLN A 228 16.34 -14.72 3.99
CA GLN A 228 15.80 -16.07 4.09
C GLN A 228 15.42 -16.37 5.55
N GLN A 229 14.27 -17.00 5.72
CA GLN A 229 13.78 -17.47 7.02
C GLN A 229 13.39 -18.93 6.93
N THR A 230 13.81 -19.74 7.91
CA THR A 230 13.34 -21.11 8.06
C THR A 230 12.17 -21.15 9.03
N TRP A 231 11.04 -21.64 8.57
CA TRP A 231 9.94 -22.05 9.43
C TRP A 231 10.14 -23.50 9.87
N SER A 232 9.80 -23.84 11.11
CA SER A 232 9.81 -25.19 11.64
C SER A 232 8.58 -25.41 12.52
N GLY A 233 7.91 -26.55 12.36
CA GLY A 233 6.68 -26.86 13.08
C GLY A 233 6.06 -28.17 12.63
N SER A 234 4.74 -28.26 12.66
CA SER A 234 3.96 -29.34 12.06
C SER A 234 2.72 -28.74 11.43
N LEU A 235 2.70 -28.66 10.09
CA LEU A 235 1.60 -28.09 9.33
C LEU A 235 0.90 -29.21 8.59
N ALA A 236 -0.35 -29.51 8.97
CA ALA A 236 -1.17 -30.53 8.34
C ALA A 236 -1.57 -30.15 6.90
N THR A 237 -2.06 -31.09 6.12
CA THR A 237 -2.58 -30.85 4.77
C THR A 237 -3.62 -29.74 4.78
N TYR A 238 -3.51 -28.80 3.82
CA TYR A 238 -4.32 -27.58 3.64
C TYR A 238 -4.17 -26.50 4.72
N ASN A 239 -3.58 -26.81 5.87
CA ASN A 239 -3.36 -25.79 6.90
C ASN A 239 -2.30 -24.80 6.45
N GLU A 240 -2.35 -23.59 7.04
CA GLU A 240 -1.47 -22.49 6.73
C GLU A 240 -0.74 -21.94 7.97
N THR A 241 0.29 -21.16 7.70
CA THR A 241 1.00 -20.41 8.73
C THR A 241 1.69 -19.21 8.09
N THR A 242 1.93 -18.17 8.89
CA THR A 242 2.68 -16.99 8.44
C THR A 242 4.16 -17.11 8.80
N VAL A 243 5.02 -16.85 7.83
CA VAL A 243 6.47 -16.75 8.00
C VAL A 243 6.88 -15.32 7.71
N THR A 244 7.42 -14.62 8.71
CA THR A 244 7.86 -13.22 8.54
C THR A 244 9.37 -13.15 8.37
N LEU A 245 9.81 -12.59 7.24
CA LEU A 245 11.20 -12.23 7.03
C LEU A 245 11.37 -10.76 7.46
N SER A 246 12.13 -10.53 8.54
CA SER A 246 12.22 -9.19 9.11
C SER A 246 13.33 -8.35 8.50
N ASN A 247 13.09 -7.05 8.41
CA ASN A 247 14.06 -6.04 8.01
C ASN A 247 14.70 -6.30 6.64
N VAL A 248 13.88 -6.66 5.64
CA VAL A 248 14.34 -6.98 4.28
C VAL A 248 14.60 -5.69 3.51
N ASN A 249 15.83 -5.50 3.05
CA ASN A 249 16.22 -4.35 2.21
C ASN A 249 15.96 -4.66 0.72
N ILE A 250 14.86 -4.15 0.17
CA ILE A 250 14.45 -4.36 -1.21
C ILE A 250 14.92 -3.16 -2.06
N THR A 251 15.97 -3.33 -2.84
CA THR A 251 16.56 -2.26 -3.66
C THR A 251 16.01 -2.17 -5.09
N ASN A 252 15.42 -3.25 -5.59
CA ASN A 252 14.75 -3.28 -6.90
C ASN A 252 13.39 -4.00 -6.77
N PRO A 253 12.34 -3.28 -6.36
CA PRO A 253 11.02 -3.84 -6.09
C PRO A 253 10.44 -4.64 -7.25
N SER A 254 10.53 -4.12 -8.47
CA SER A 254 9.93 -4.76 -9.67
C SER A 254 10.54 -6.11 -10.05
N GLN A 255 11.73 -6.45 -9.55
CA GLN A 255 12.42 -7.73 -9.77
C GLN A 255 12.42 -8.61 -8.51
N THR A 256 11.67 -8.22 -7.48
CA THR A 256 11.66 -8.92 -6.20
C THR A 256 10.48 -9.88 -6.12
N THR A 257 10.77 -11.11 -5.75
CA THR A 257 9.80 -12.19 -5.55
C THR A 257 10.01 -12.87 -4.21
N ILE A 258 8.97 -13.53 -3.72
CA ILE A 258 9.04 -14.44 -2.57
C ILE A 258 9.10 -15.86 -3.10
N THR A 259 9.99 -16.70 -2.55
CA THR A 259 10.21 -18.04 -3.06
C THR A 259 10.42 -19.03 -1.91
N ILE A 260 9.74 -20.18 -1.96
CA ILE A 260 10.10 -21.36 -1.16
C ILE A 260 11.34 -21.98 -1.81
N THR A 261 12.38 -22.21 -1.00
CA THR A 261 13.65 -22.76 -1.49
C THR A 261 13.88 -24.20 -1.02
N THR A 262 13.02 -24.73 -0.12
CA THR A 262 12.99 -26.14 0.24
C THR A 262 12.46 -26.94 -0.96
N PRO A 263 13.17 -27.96 -1.44
CA PRO A 263 12.66 -28.83 -2.49
C PRO A 263 11.41 -29.61 -2.04
N ASP A 264 10.41 -29.66 -2.90
CA ASP A 264 9.19 -30.41 -2.71
C ASP A 264 8.66 -31.01 -4.02
N VAL A 265 7.45 -31.54 -4.01
CA VAL A 265 6.90 -32.25 -5.19
C VAL A 265 6.35 -31.33 -6.27
N ASN A 266 6.17 -30.01 -5.98
CA ASN A 266 5.62 -29.05 -6.94
C ASN A 266 6.31 -27.69 -6.87
N ALA A 267 7.34 -27.49 -7.66
CA ALA A 267 8.04 -26.20 -7.73
C ALA A 267 7.19 -25.06 -8.37
N GLY A 268 6.02 -25.38 -8.93
CA GLY A 268 5.18 -24.41 -9.64
C GLY A 268 4.44 -23.42 -8.72
N ASP A 269 4.21 -23.79 -7.45
CA ASP A 269 3.53 -22.99 -6.43
C ASP A 269 4.50 -22.36 -5.40
N ASN A 270 5.80 -22.52 -5.65
CA ASN A 270 6.88 -22.08 -4.77
C ASN A 270 7.29 -20.61 -4.98
N THR A 271 6.69 -19.86 -5.89
CA THR A 271 7.08 -18.47 -6.17
C THR A 271 5.85 -17.56 -6.23
N TYR A 272 5.96 -16.43 -5.54
CA TYR A 272 4.92 -15.42 -5.47
C TYR A 272 5.51 -14.03 -5.78
N ASN A 273 4.76 -13.23 -6.55
CA ASN A 273 5.12 -11.83 -6.82
C ASN A 273 4.15 -10.92 -6.06
N PRO A 274 4.60 -10.24 -4.99
CA PRO A 274 3.76 -9.32 -4.23
C PRO A 274 3.39 -8.04 -4.97
N GLY A 275 4.05 -7.74 -6.10
CA GLY A 275 3.86 -6.48 -6.80
C GLY A 275 4.50 -5.29 -6.09
N PHE A 276 5.66 -5.48 -5.47
CA PHE A 276 6.37 -4.40 -4.80
C PHE A 276 6.63 -3.20 -5.71
N VAL A 277 6.40 -2.00 -5.18
CA VAL A 277 6.60 -0.72 -5.86
C VAL A 277 7.53 0.17 -5.03
N ALA A 278 8.52 0.80 -5.66
CA ALA A 278 9.37 1.76 -4.98
C ALA A 278 8.57 3.02 -4.61
N ALA A 279 8.70 3.47 -3.38
CA ALA A 279 8.22 4.79 -3.00
C ALA A 279 9.05 5.85 -3.75
N PRO A 280 8.42 6.87 -4.37
CA PRO A 280 9.17 7.97 -4.98
C PRO A 280 9.94 8.74 -3.91
N ASP A 281 11.17 9.12 -4.23
CA ASP A 281 11.94 10.05 -3.40
C ASP A 281 11.34 11.46 -3.53
N ALA A 282 11.26 12.16 -2.40
CA ALA A 282 10.72 13.51 -2.31
C ALA A 282 11.60 14.39 -1.42
N THR A 283 11.50 15.70 -1.59
CA THR A 283 12.03 16.66 -0.61
C THR A 283 11.19 16.65 0.66
N VAL A 284 11.73 17.20 1.75
CA VAL A 284 11.00 17.37 3.04
C VAL A 284 9.81 18.34 2.94
N ASN A 285 9.81 19.24 1.97
CA ASN A 285 8.70 20.14 1.71
C ASN A 285 7.75 19.49 0.72
N VAL A 286 6.51 19.28 1.15
CA VAL A 286 5.48 18.58 0.37
C VAL A 286 4.19 19.39 0.42
N THR A 287 3.52 19.51 -0.70
CA THR A 287 2.21 20.15 -0.82
C THR A 287 1.16 19.10 -1.22
N PHE A 288 0.15 18.95 -0.40
CA PHE A 288 -1.05 18.16 -0.70
C PHE A 288 -2.18 19.12 -1.09
N THR A 289 -2.72 18.94 -2.29
CA THR A 289 -3.88 19.68 -2.79
C THR A 289 -5.04 18.71 -2.94
N LEU A 290 -6.15 19.02 -2.30
CA LEU A 290 -7.40 18.27 -2.33
C LEU A 290 -8.49 19.15 -2.89
N ASN A 291 -9.01 18.81 -4.06
CA ASN A 291 -10.18 19.42 -4.66
C ASN A 291 -11.38 18.60 -4.23
N LEU A 292 -12.14 19.15 -3.29
CA LEU A 292 -13.33 18.49 -2.76
C LEU A 292 -14.43 18.45 -3.81
N ASP A 293 -15.23 17.44 -3.77
CA ASP A 293 -16.45 17.30 -4.56
C ASP A 293 -17.65 17.97 -3.89
N TYR A 294 -18.86 17.65 -4.35
CA TYR A 294 -20.10 18.21 -3.82
C TYR A 294 -20.53 17.58 -2.49
N TYR A 295 -20.08 16.34 -2.18
CA TYR A 295 -20.45 15.56 -1.00
C TYR A 295 -19.31 15.49 0.05
N CYS A 296 -18.53 16.50 0.17
CA CYS A 296 -17.28 16.55 0.94
C CYS A 296 -17.38 16.18 2.44
N ALA A 297 -18.59 15.99 2.99
CA ALA A 297 -18.77 15.53 4.38
C ALA A 297 -18.27 14.08 4.59
N GLU A 298 -18.18 13.29 3.54
CA GLU A 298 -17.72 11.90 3.57
C GLU A 298 -16.22 11.75 3.37
N THR A 299 -15.53 12.84 2.97
CA THR A 299 -14.10 12.84 2.70
C THR A 299 -13.29 13.14 3.96
N THR A 300 -12.36 12.23 4.30
CA THR A 300 -11.30 12.45 5.30
C THR A 300 -9.96 11.98 4.76
N TRP A 301 -8.86 12.32 5.45
CA TRP A 301 -7.54 11.82 5.09
C TRP A 301 -6.62 11.77 6.31
N GLU A 302 -5.65 10.86 6.24
CA GLU A 302 -4.60 10.72 7.24
C GLU A 302 -3.24 10.50 6.58
N LEU A 303 -2.22 11.17 7.13
CA LEU A 303 -0.83 11.00 6.77
C LEU A 303 -0.12 10.25 7.89
N TYR A 304 0.42 9.08 7.56
CA TYR A 304 1.16 8.22 8.46
C TYR A 304 2.65 8.31 8.21
N ASN A 305 3.45 8.20 9.26
CA ASN A 305 4.89 7.98 9.17
C ASN A 305 5.23 6.48 9.07
N SER A 306 6.53 6.15 8.98
CA SER A 306 7.00 4.75 8.87
C SER A 306 6.61 3.86 10.06
N ASN A 307 6.32 4.45 11.23
CA ASN A 307 5.87 3.71 12.42
C ASN A 307 4.35 3.51 12.47
N GLY A 308 3.60 3.91 11.42
CA GLY A 308 2.14 3.86 11.40
C GLY A 308 1.47 4.92 12.29
N THR A 309 2.20 5.95 12.73
CA THR A 309 1.62 7.04 13.52
C THR A 309 1.04 8.10 12.60
N VAL A 310 -0.19 8.53 12.84
CA VAL A 310 -0.81 9.66 12.14
C VAL A 310 -0.07 10.94 12.53
N VAL A 311 0.54 11.61 11.56
CA VAL A 311 1.28 12.86 11.75
C VAL A 311 0.51 14.07 11.27
N GLN A 312 -0.44 13.89 10.36
CA GLN A 312 -1.37 14.90 9.86
C GLN A 312 -2.70 14.23 9.53
N SER A 313 -3.80 14.96 9.64
CA SER A 313 -5.13 14.49 9.23
C SER A 313 -6.04 15.67 8.91
N GLY A 314 -7.13 15.40 8.19
CA GLY A 314 -8.13 16.43 7.88
C GLY A 314 -9.48 15.83 7.46
N GLY A 315 -10.51 16.67 7.46
CA GLY A 315 -11.90 16.27 7.27
C GLY A 315 -12.56 15.77 8.58
N PRO A 316 -13.85 15.39 8.55
CA PRO A 316 -14.76 15.67 7.43
C PRO A 316 -14.92 17.20 7.23
N TYR A 317 -15.37 17.59 6.03
CA TYR A 317 -15.52 19.01 5.65
C TYR A 317 -16.95 19.49 5.80
N ASP A 318 -17.16 20.83 5.74
CA ASP A 318 -18.46 21.46 5.96
C ASP A 318 -19.37 21.31 4.71
N CYS A 319 -19.92 20.11 4.57
CA CYS A 319 -20.94 19.73 3.59
C CYS A 319 -22.15 19.07 4.27
N ASP A 320 -23.32 19.12 3.61
CA ASP A 320 -24.47 18.32 4.02
C ASP A 320 -24.24 16.85 3.66
N ALA A 321 -24.20 15.99 4.68
CA ALA A 321 -23.87 14.56 4.52
C ALA A 321 -24.94 13.74 3.73
N GLN A 322 -26.18 14.28 3.57
CA GLN A 322 -27.25 13.56 2.88
C GLN A 322 -27.56 14.14 1.49
N ASN A 323 -27.42 15.45 1.33
CA ASN A 323 -27.84 16.15 0.11
C ASN A 323 -26.68 16.75 -0.67
N GLY A 324 -25.47 16.73 -0.09
CA GLY A 324 -24.33 17.44 -0.64
C GLY A 324 -24.47 18.98 -0.57
N GLY A 325 -23.47 19.69 -1.04
CA GLY A 325 -23.40 21.14 -0.91
C GLY A 325 -22.96 21.58 0.49
N GLY A 326 -22.74 22.85 0.69
CA GLY A 326 -22.22 23.43 1.93
C GLY A 326 -21.07 24.38 1.69
N ALA A 327 -20.43 24.87 2.76
CA ALA A 327 -19.38 25.90 2.65
C ALA A 327 -18.11 25.39 1.96
N ASP A 328 -17.84 24.10 2.08
CA ASP A 328 -16.65 23.46 1.50
C ASP A 328 -16.90 22.71 0.19
N ALA A 329 -18.17 22.57 -0.24
CA ALA A 329 -18.50 21.88 -1.49
C ALA A 329 -17.77 22.46 -2.70
N ASN A 330 -17.15 21.61 -3.52
CA ASN A 330 -16.37 21.99 -4.70
C ASN A 330 -15.21 22.95 -4.40
N SER A 331 -14.72 22.99 -3.17
CA SER A 331 -13.60 23.86 -2.77
C SER A 331 -12.26 23.14 -2.84
N THR A 332 -11.18 23.92 -2.97
CA THR A 332 -9.81 23.41 -2.91
C THR A 332 -9.22 23.62 -1.52
N LYS A 333 -8.67 22.57 -0.94
CA LYS A 333 -7.86 22.61 0.28
C LYS A 333 -6.40 22.38 -0.07
N THR A 334 -5.52 23.16 0.52
CA THR A 334 -4.07 23.06 0.30
C THR A 334 -3.35 22.96 1.63
N TYR A 335 -2.55 21.93 1.78
CA TYR A 335 -1.75 21.64 2.97
C TYR A 335 -0.28 21.65 2.59
N ASN A 336 0.50 22.51 3.26
CA ASN A 336 1.94 22.60 3.04
C ASN A 336 2.64 22.03 4.26
N TRP A 337 3.41 20.98 4.06
CA TRP A 337 4.11 20.26 5.12
C TRP A 337 5.62 20.43 4.97
N ASN A 338 6.32 20.58 6.09
CA ASN A 338 7.76 20.36 6.20
C ASN A 338 7.93 19.09 7.04
N LEU A 339 8.15 17.98 6.37
CA LEU A 339 8.17 16.65 6.95
C LEU A 339 9.62 16.26 7.32
N PRO A 340 9.89 15.66 8.49
CA PRO A 340 11.17 15.02 8.75
C PRO A 340 11.54 13.97 7.69
N THR A 341 12.82 13.63 7.59
CA THR A 341 13.25 12.50 6.74
C THR A 341 12.63 11.21 7.27
N ASP A 342 11.72 10.64 6.50
CA ASP A 342 10.97 9.40 6.83
C ASP A 342 10.19 8.92 5.61
N CYS A 343 9.59 7.75 5.73
CA CYS A 343 8.58 7.23 4.81
C CYS A 343 7.19 7.70 5.22
N TYR A 344 6.43 8.18 4.27
CA TYR A 344 5.07 8.66 4.50
C TYR A 344 4.06 7.93 3.64
N LYS A 345 2.90 7.67 4.23
CA LYS A 345 1.74 7.07 3.58
C LYS A 345 0.53 7.99 3.78
N LEU A 346 -0.04 8.50 2.70
CA LEU A 346 -1.28 9.28 2.70
C LEU A 346 -2.42 8.35 2.29
N THR A 347 -3.44 8.27 3.14
CA THR A 347 -4.71 7.61 2.80
C THR A 347 -5.80 8.67 2.77
N VAL A 348 -6.54 8.71 1.68
CA VAL A 348 -7.76 9.51 1.53
C VAL A 348 -8.92 8.53 1.61
N PHE A 349 -9.86 8.82 2.51
CA PHE A 349 -11.03 8.01 2.79
C PHE A 349 -12.29 8.68 2.25
N ASP A 350 -13.24 7.87 1.86
CA ASP A 350 -14.58 8.25 1.48
C ASP A 350 -15.61 7.34 2.16
N ALA A 351 -16.51 7.91 2.96
CA ALA A 351 -17.44 7.13 3.77
C ALA A 351 -18.62 6.56 2.97
N TYR A 352 -18.90 7.08 1.78
CA TYR A 352 -19.94 6.55 0.90
C TYR A 352 -19.41 5.45 -0.04
N GLY A 353 -18.12 5.48 -0.36
CA GLY A 353 -17.44 4.45 -1.15
C GLY A 353 -17.35 4.75 -2.64
N ASP A 354 -17.55 5.99 -3.08
CA ASP A 354 -17.38 6.40 -4.49
C ASP A 354 -16.22 7.39 -4.71
N GLY A 355 -15.49 7.68 -3.65
CA GLY A 355 -14.34 8.57 -3.66
C GLY A 355 -14.75 10.05 -3.69
N LEU A 356 -14.29 10.80 -4.68
CA LEU A 356 -14.62 12.22 -4.89
C LEU A 356 -15.53 12.37 -6.13
N TYR A 357 -16.46 11.42 -6.34
CA TYR A 357 -17.30 11.34 -7.52
C TYR A 357 -18.67 11.94 -7.27
N SER A 358 -19.04 12.97 -8.04
CA SER A 358 -20.30 13.71 -7.88
C SER A 358 -21.15 13.81 -9.18
N GLN A 359 -20.81 13.04 -10.21
CA GLN A 359 -21.54 13.10 -11.50
C GLN A 359 -22.74 12.13 -11.55
N TYR A 360 -23.70 12.30 -10.66
CA TYR A 360 -24.95 11.56 -10.72
C TYR A 360 -25.88 12.10 -11.82
N SER A 361 -26.53 11.21 -12.54
CA SER A 361 -27.31 11.51 -13.75
C SER A 361 -28.43 12.53 -13.58
N ALA A 362 -28.95 12.71 -12.37
CA ALA A 362 -30.05 13.63 -12.08
C ALA A 362 -29.61 15.09 -11.86
N ASN A 363 -28.40 15.30 -11.33
CA ASN A 363 -27.83 16.63 -11.05
C ASN A 363 -26.30 16.54 -11.01
N PRO A 364 -25.61 16.41 -12.15
CA PRO A 364 -24.18 16.22 -12.19
C PRO A 364 -23.44 17.42 -11.61
N GLN A 365 -22.57 17.17 -10.61
CA GLN A 365 -21.70 18.14 -10.01
C GLN A 365 -20.24 17.87 -10.43
N PRO A 366 -19.30 18.84 -10.31
CA PRO A 366 -17.91 18.58 -10.58
C PRO A 366 -17.35 17.49 -9.66
N ASN A 367 -16.60 16.55 -10.22
CA ASN A 367 -15.82 15.62 -9.43
C ASN A 367 -14.67 16.33 -8.74
N GLY A 368 -14.30 15.83 -7.57
CA GLY A 368 -13.04 16.18 -6.93
C GLY A 368 -11.86 15.38 -7.49
N ASP A 369 -10.69 15.72 -7.03
CA ASP A 369 -9.43 15.01 -7.23
C ASP A 369 -8.41 15.42 -6.15
N TYR A 370 -7.26 14.78 -6.13
CA TYR A 370 -6.15 15.24 -5.29
C TYR A 370 -4.79 14.96 -5.91
N ASN A 371 -3.81 15.73 -5.45
CA ASN A 371 -2.42 15.50 -5.79
C ASN A 371 -1.48 15.84 -4.63
N VAL A 372 -0.31 15.22 -4.65
CA VAL A 372 0.80 15.51 -3.76
C VAL A 372 2.02 15.82 -4.62
N ILE A 373 2.64 16.99 -4.39
CA ILE A 373 3.87 17.40 -5.05
C ILE A 373 4.94 17.72 -4.02
N ASP A 374 6.20 17.52 -4.36
CA ASP A 374 7.31 17.92 -3.51
C ASP A 374 7.78 19.37 -3.77
N GLY A 375 8.74 19.85 -2.96
CA GLY A 375 9.28 21.22 -3.09
C GLY A 375 10.00 21.51 -4.40
N THR A 376 10.31 20.51 -5.22
CA THR A 376 10.85 20.70 -6.58
C THR A 376 9.76 20.74 -7.66
N GLY A 377 8.51 20.45 -7.28
CA GLY A 377 7.38 20.32 -8.19
C GLY A 377 7.22 18.92 -8.79
N GLN A 378 7.93 17.92 -8.26
CA GLN A 378 7.74 16.52 -8.65
C GLN A 378 6.40 16.01 -8.13
N TRP A 379 5.64 15.38 -9.02
CA TRP A 379 4.40 14.70 -8.67
C TRP A 379 4.71 13.40 -7.93
N LEU A 380 4.21 13.25 -6.70
CA LEU A 380 4.38 12.07 -5.86
C LEU A 380 3.15 11.16 -5.94
N LEU A 381 1.97 11.75 -5.82
CA LEU A 381 0.68 11.05 -5.88
C LEU A 381 -0.34 11.85 -6.70
N THR A 382 -1.25 11.13 -7.33
CA THR A 382 -2.46 11.67 -7.94
C THR A 382 -3.63 10.76 -7.64
N GLY A 383 -4.75 11.32 -7.20
CA GLY A 383 -6.01 10.60 -7.02
C GLY A 383 -7.03 10.98 -8.09
N SER A 384 -7.62 9.98 -8.74
CA SER A 384 -8.80 10.18 -9.60
C SER A 384 -10.05 10.30 -8.73
N ALA A 385 -11.14 10.80 -9.32
CA ALA A 385 -12.39 10.99 -8.60
C ALA A 385 -12.93 9.68 -7.99
N ASN A 386 -13.10 8.65 -8.76
CA ASN A 386 -13.69 7.39 -8.29
C ASN A 386 -12.56 6.44 -7.83
N PHE A 387 -12.36 6.31 -6.53
CA PHE A 387 -11.36 5.43 -5.93
C PHE A 387 -11.94 4.45 -4.89
N GLY A 388 -13.26 4.46 -4.68
CA GLY A 388 -13.92 3.65 -3.68
C GLY A 388 -13.80 4.23 -2.27
N GLU A 389 -13.88 3.39 -1.25
CA GLU A 389 -13.88 3.80 0.15
C GLU A 389 -12.56 4.41 0.61
N GLU A 390 -11.43 3.99 0.05
CA GLU A 390 -10.12 4.54 0.38
C GLU A 390 -9.13 4.44 -0.79
N ARG A 391 -8.17 5.35 -0.78
CA ARG A 391 -6.99 5.28 -1.64
C ARG A 391 -5.74 5.67 -0.89
N THR A 392 -4.74 4.79 -0.94
CA THR A 392 -3.45 4.97 -0.28
C THR A 392 -2.34 5.14 -1.32
N GLY A 393 -1.38 6.00 -1.00
CA GLY A 393 -0.12 6.13 -1.71
C GLY A 393 0.95 6.69 -0.78
N GLY A 394 2.21 6.66 -1.18
CA GLY A 394 3.26 7.13 -0.28
C GLY A 394 4.53 7.55 -1.00
N TRP A 395 5.45 8.13 -0.24
CA TRP A 395 6.75 8.63 -0.71
C TRP A 395 7.79 8.57 0.41
N LYS A 396 9.06 8.67 0.03
CA LYS A 396 10.17 8.82 0.96
C LYS A 396 10.61 10.29 0.98
N ALA A 397 10.31 11.00 2.07
CA ALA A 397 10.82 12.35 2.27
C ALA A 397 12.28 12.29 2.72
N SER A 398 13.15 13.00 2.04
CA SER A 398 14.54 13.15 2.41
C SER A 398 14.97 14.59 2.24
N GLN A 399 15.84 15.05 3.12
CA GLN A 399 16.54 16.28 2.85
C GLN A 399 17.40 16.04 1.60
N PRO A 400 17.36 16.94 0.60
CA PRO A 400 18.34 16.83 -0.47
C PRO A 400 19.72 16.79 0.20
N ALA A 401 20.56 15.88 -0.23
CA ALA A 401 21.98 15.89 0.12
C ALA A 401 22.64 17.13 -0.51
N GLY A 402 22.10 18.30 -0.17
CA GLY A 402 22.72 19.57 -0.43
C GLY A 402 23.86 19.69 0.55
N VAL A 403 25.03 19.99 0.08
CA VAL A 403 26.02 20.66 0.90
C VAL A 403 25.30 21.92 1.38
N GLU A 404 24.85 21.97 2.64
CA GLU A 404 24.45 23.23 3.25
C GLU A 404 25.67 24.14 3.11
N GLU A 405 25.55 25.11 2.21
CA GLU A 405 26.60 26.10 2.05
C GLU A 405 26.65 26.85 3.37
N SER A 406 27.66 26.54 4.18
CA SER A 406 27.81 27.09 5.51
C SER A 406 27.81 28.61 5.44
N VAL A 407 27.39 29.28 6.51
CA VAL A 407 27.48 30.76 6.61
C VAL A 407 28.89 31.23 6.31
N LEU A 408 29.92 30.48 6.73
CA LEU A 408 31.29 30.70 6.36
C LEU A 408 31.48 30.71 4.84
N ASP A 409 30.95 29.68 4.14
CA ASP A 409 31.16 29.57 2.69
C ASP A 409 30.41 30.64 1.91
N ARG A 410 29.15 30.93 2.28
CA ARG A 410 28.37 32.02 1.67
C ARG A 410 28.96 33.39 1.87
N THR A 411 29.68 33.64 2.97
CA THR A 411 30.19 34.98 3.34
C THR A 411 31.67 35.15 3.08
N LEU A 412 32.41 34.07 2.77
CA LEU A 412 33.84 34.12 2.49
C LEU A 412 34.09 34.89 1.18
N ALA A 413 34.71 36.03 1.31
CA ALA A 413 35.17 36.85 0.19
C ALA A 413 36.67 37.11 0.34
N VAL A 414 37.41 36.99 -0.77
CA VAL A 414 38.82 37.31 -0.88
C VAL A 414 38.98 38.34 -2.02
N TYR A 415 39.38 39.53 -1.69
CA TYR A 415 39.44 40.64 -2.64
C TYR A 415 40.60 41.60 -2.37
N PRO A 416 41.13 42.31 -3.39
CA PRO A 416 40.76 42.20 -4.80
C PRO A 416 41.22 40.85 -5.42
N ASN A 417 40.55 40.43 -6.48
CA ASN A 417 40.96 39.27 -7.28
C ASN A 417 40.73 39.61 -8.78
N PRO A 418 41.77 39.77 -9.60
CA PRO A 418 43.22 39.61 -9.27
C PRO A 418 43.73 40.65 -8.24
N THR A 419 44.81 40.29 -7.55
CA THR A 419 45.53 41.14 -6.60
C THR A 419 46.96 41.41 -7.10
N ASN A 420 47.53 42.54 -6.67
CA ASN A 420 48.93 42.89 -6.87
C ASN A 420 49.81 42.66 -5.64
N GLY A 421 49.34 41.87 -4.64
CA GLY A 421 50.12 41.52 -3.46
C GLY A 421 49.25 41.48 -2.18
N VAL A 422 48.42 42.46 -1.92
CA VAL A 422 47.61 42.54 -0.70
C VAL A 422 46.18 42.13 -0.94
N VAL A 423 45.64 41.25 -0.08
CA VAL A 423 44.25 40.79 -0.13
C VAL A 423 43.56 40.98 1.22
N ASN A 424 42.27 41.32 1.16
CA ASN A 424 41.35 41.25 2.29
C ASN A 424 40.60 39.91 2.24
N VAL A 425 40.59 39.21 3.36
CA VAL A 425 39.80 38.00 3.57
C VAL A 425 38.69 38.33 4.54
N SER A 426 37.45 38.36 4.07
CA SER A 426 36.26 38.67 4.89
C SER A 426 35.36 37.47 5.00
N TYR A 427 34.89 37.13 6.21
CA TYR A 427 34.00 36.03 6.49
C TYR A 427 33.18 36.27 7.74
N ARG A 428 32.07 35.54 7.90
CA ARG A 428 31.21 35.59 9.07
C ARG A 428 31.16 34.27 9.81
N LEU A 429 31.22 34.34 11.15
CA LEU A 429 31.00 33.18 12.04
C LEU A 429 29.67 33.36 12.77
N GLU A 430 28.88 32.29 12.87
CA GLU A 430 27.67 32.25 13.68
C GLU A 430 27.96 32.09 15.16
N THR A 431 28.99 31.33 15.48
CA THR A 431 29.45 31.08 16.84
C THR A 431 30.97 31.27 16.93
N GLY A 432 31.48 31.56 18.12
CA GLY A 432 32.93 31.68 18.33
C GLY A 432 33.64 30.34 18.10
N ALA A 433 34.68 30.34 17.27
CA ALA A 433 35.44 29.17 16.89
C ALA A 433 36.96 29.42 16.77
N PRO A 434 37.79 28.40 16.87
CA PRO A 434 39.17 28.48 16.37
C PRO A 434 39.10 28.60 14.84
N VAL A 435 39.83 29.56 14.30
CA VAL A 435 39.92 29.85 12.86
C VAL A 435 41.36 29.74 12.39
N SER A 436 41.61 28.94 11.35
CA SER A 436 42.86 28.95 10.61
C SER A 436 42.63 29.45 9.19
N VAL A 437 43.51 30.32 8.74
CA VAL A 437 43.57 30.77 7.33
C VAL A 437 44.91 30.26 6.76
N GLU A 438 44.81 29.49 5.67
CA GLU A 438 45.96 28.94 4.97
C GLU A 438 45.92 29.40 3.50
N VAL A 439 47.09 29.71 2.94
CA VAL A 439 47.25 30.00 1.52
C VAL A 439 48.19 28.94 0.91
N MET A 440 47.77 28.29 -0.15
CA MET A 440 48.54 27.30 -0.88
C MET A 440 48.74 27.76 -2.34
N ASN A 441 49.90 27.43 -2.91
CA ASN A 441 50.12 27.54 -4.34
C ASN A 441 49.55 26.35 -5.10
N VAL A 442 49.64 26.33 -6.44
CA VAL A 442 49.12 25.26 -7.31
C VAL A 442 49.80 23.89 -7.09
N LEU A 443 50.95 23.86 -6.45
CA LEU A 443 51.66 22.63 -6.12
C LEU A 443 51.21 22.07 -4.77
N GLY A 444 50.29 22.77 -4.05
CA GLY A 444 49.84 22.39 -2.70
C GLY A 444 50.83 22.81 -1.60
N GLU A 445 51.82 23.62 -1.91
CA GLU A 445 52.76 24.17 -0.93
C GLU A 445 52.09 25.31 -0.17
N ARG A 446 52.14 25.28 1.18
CA ARG A 446 51.57 26.28 2.05
C ARG A 446 52.53 27.48 2.15
N VAL A 447 52.12 28.60 1.62
CA VAL A 447 52.92 29.83 1.56
C VAL A 447 52.54 30.81 2.67
N PHE A 448 51.38 30.66 3.30
CA PHE A 448 50.95 31.46 4.44
C PHE A 448 50.04 30.62 5.35
N ALA A 449 50.10 30.87 6.66
CA ALA A 449 49.16 30.32 7.64
C ALA A 449 49.02 31.20 8.87
N THR A 450 47.81 31.31 9.39
CA THR A 450 47.53 31.97 10.68
C THR A 450 46.44 31.18 11.40
N ASN A 451 46.52 31.21 12.76
CA ASN A 451 45.52 30.56 13.62
C ASN A 451 45.11 31.58 14.69
N ASN A 452 43.81 31.84 14.78
CA ASN A 452 43.23 32.72 15.77
C ASN A 452 42.01 32.04 16.40
N ARG A 453 41.60 32.55 17.57
CA ARG A 453 40.28 32.23 18.10
C ARG A 453 39.39 33.46 17.95
N GLU A 454 38.35 33.29 17.15
CA GLU A 454 37.46 34.41 16.80
C GLU A 454 36.08 34.20 17.48
N VAL A 455 35.44 35.32 17.79
CA VAL A 455 34.06 35.32 18.32
C VAL A 455 33.04 35.31 17.17
N ALA A 456 31.76 35.13 17.49
CA ALA A 456 30.71 35.28 16.47
C ALA A 456 30.69 36.68 15.87
N GLY A 457 30.47 36.81 14.56
CA GLY A 457 30.42 38.08 13.87
C GLY A 457 31.14 38.11 12.52
N LEU A 458 31.23 39.29 11.93
CA LEU A 458 31.97 39.55 10.68
C LEU A 458 33.43 39.83 11.02
N HIS A 459 34.34 39.13 10.34
CA HIS A 459 35.77 39.28 10.46
C HIS A 459 36.38 39.67 9.14
N THR A 460 37.43 40.51 9.18
CA THR A 460 38.24 40.85 8.01
C THR A 460 39.69 40.82 8.40
N GLN A 461 40.49 40.08 7.66
CA GLN A 461 41.93 39.96 7.83
C GLN A 461 42.64 40.41 6.56
N ILE A 462 43.73 41.18 6.72
CA ILE A 462 44.57 41.62 5.58
C ILE A 462 45.74 40.62 5.52
N ILE A 463 46.00 40.07 4.35
CA ILE A 463 47.08 39.14 4.08
C ILE A 463 47.97 39.75 2.98
N ASP A 464 49.24 39.84 3.29
CA ASP A 464 50.26 40.32 2.36
C ASP A 464 50.92 39.12 1.64
N LEU A 465 50.85 39.12 0.34
CA LEU A 465 51.43 38.12 -0.56
C LEU A 465 52.58 38.71 -1.37
N ASP A 466 53.02 39.95 -1.04
CA ASP A 466 54.07 40.69 -1.72
C ASP A 466 55.34 39.90 -1.78
N GLY A 467 55.93 39.32 -2.43
CA GLY A 467 57.13 38.46 -2.44
C GLY A 467 56.85 37.02 -2.92
N LEU A 468 55.60 36.70 -3.22
CA LEU A 468 55.22 35.49 -3.91
C LEU A 468 55.22 35.69 -5.44
N SER A 469 55.42 34.63 -6.21
CA SER A 469 55.41 34.69 -7.66
C SER A 469 53.99 34.86 -8.20
N ASP A 470 53.86 35.52 -9.34
CA ASP A 470 52.60 35.60 -10.10
C ASP A 470 52.03 34.19 -10.31
N GLY A 471 50.75 34.04 -10.08
CA GLY A 471 50.09 32.74 -10.26
C GLY A 471 48.78 32.59 -9.51
N LEU A 472 48.28 31.37 -9.48
CA LEU A 472 47.07 30.99 -8.78
C LEU A 472 47.38 30.51 -7.34
N TYR A 473 46.56 31.01 -6.40
CA TYR A 473 46.62 30.63 -4.99
C TYR A 473 45.24 30.23 -4.47
N PHE A 474 45.21 29.33 -3.52
CA PHE A 474 43.99 28.84 -2.87
C PHE A 474 43.98 29.30 -1.40
N PHE A 475 43.02 30.12 -1.07
CA PHE A 475 42.73 30.53 0.32
C PHE A 475 41.78 29.56 0.95
N THR A 476 42.21 28.87 1.99
CA THR A 476 41.39 27.94 2.76
C THR A 476 41.21 28.49 4.17
N ILE A 477 39.95 28.60 4.59
CA ILE A 477 39.58 28.92 5.97
C ILE A 477 38.94 27.71 6.61
N ASN A 478 39.45 27.31 7.76
CA ASN A 478 38.83 26.31 8.64
C ASN A 478 38.33 27.03 9.89
N ALA A 479 37.05 26.86 10.23
CA ALA A 479 36.40 27.38 11.43
C ALA A 479 35.68 26.26 12.16
N GLY A 480 36.28 25.69 13.21
CA GLY A 480 35.82 24.44 13.80
C GLY A 480 35.83 23.31 12.76
N ASP A 481 34.70 22.67 12.53
CA ASP A 481 34.54 21.58 11.55
C ASP A 481 34.21 22.04 10.13
N VAL A 482 34.03 23.35 9.94
CA VAL A 482 33.66 23.94 8.64
C VAL A 482 34.91 24.42 7.90
N LYS A 483 34.98 24.06 6.61
CA LYS A 483 36.07 24.45 5.70
C LYS A 483 35.51 25.12 4.46
N SER A 484 36.10 26.27 4.07
CA SER A 484 35.78 26.96 2.82
C SER A 484 37.06 27.37 2.07
N THR A 485 37.02 27.37 0.74
CA THR A 485 38.18 27.66 -0.09
C THR A 485 37.79 28.65 -1.21
N ARG A 486 38.63 29.64 -1.44
CA ARG A 486 38.51 30.58 -2.58
C ARG A 486 39.82 30.60 -3.39
N LYS A 487 39.67 30.75 -4.69
CA LYS A 487 40.79 30.89 -5.64
C LYS A 487 41.05 32.36 -5.91
N ILE A 488 42.30 32.78 -5.87
CA ILE A 488 42.74 34.11 -6.29
C ILE A 488 43.87 34.02 -7.31
N THR A 489 44.04 35.10 -8.06
CA THR A 489 45.15 35.33 -8.99
C THR A 489 46.02 36.45 -8.47
N LEU A 490 47.33 36.20 -8.29
CA LEU A 490 48.34 37.19 -8.00
C LEU A 490 49.00 37.61 -9.33
N SER A 491 49.08 38.92 -9.57
CA SER A 491 49.70 39.51 -10.76
C SER A 491 50.25 40.86 -10.40
N HIS A 492 51.56 41.03 -10.38
CA HIS A 492 52.26 42.29 -10.13
C HIS A 492 52.31 43.20 -11.34
#